data_e9a44fab05b2aa07ddd03ded9b023ce6
#
_entry.id   e9a44fab05b2aa07ddd03ded9b023ce6
#
_cell.length_a   1.000
_cell.length_b   1.000
_cell.length_c   1.000
_cell.angle_alpha   90.00
_cell.angle_beta   90.00
_cell.angle_gamma   90.00
#
_symmetry.space_group_name_H-M   'P 1'
#
loop_
_entity.id
_entity.type
_entity.pdbx_description
1 polymer ?
#
loop_
_entity_poly.entity_id
_entity_poly.type
_entity_poly.pdbx_seq_one_letter_code
_entity_poly.pdbx_strand_id
1 'polypeptide(L)'
;MAACASFTGLQKAVIPKGQSDLRSKSVVLTSYFTFAEDPQRQKRVKPSFDYLANFWNTAHHHSLEVVIVHDDLPKQFVHQHSTSKIRFHKVPVSKNWSTNDYRFYSYLQLEDLENYDYALISDISDVFHNSDPFLYMSARPNSSFFASLDYGNFDRHAWRVKVCYGDEAASWDQQKVMYNAGVWGGRMNEVICILDCIVRELEGVLMKHDHSYNCNMPTFNWCVHNSRCLNATTVHADGLVNPFRKQCHNPYPVIHNKCKGTEDIVCVALDNASKSVVIRDKVSNECSKFY
;
A
#
# COMPACT_ATOMS: atom_id res chain seq x y z
N MET A 1 5.67 -5.33 -38.44
CA MET A 1 7.01 -5.00 -37.86
C MET A 1 6.93 -3.58 -37.35
N ALA A 2 6.71 -3.38 -36.06
CA ALA A 2 6.73 -2.09 -35.42
C ALA A 2 8.01 -1.97 -34.61
N ALA A 3 8.83 -0.95 -34.92
CA ALA A 3 10.14 -0.73 -34.31
C ALA A 3 9.95 -0.22 -32.87
N CYS A 4 10.57 -0.91 -31.92
CA CYS A 4 10.76 -0.41 -30.55
C CYS A 4 11.82 0.69 -30.58
N ALA A 5 11.40 1.93 -30.32
CA ALA A 5 12.34 3.02 -30.08
C ALA A 5 12.96 2.86 -28.68
N SER A 6 14.27 2.73 -28.64
CA SER A 6 15.05 2.71 -27.41
C SER A 6 15.10 4.11 -26.79
N PHE A 7 14.43 4.29 -25.64
CA PHE A 7 14.60 5.49 -24.82
C PHE A 7 15.85 5.34 -23.94
N THR A 8 17.00 5.75 -24.43
CA THR A 8 18.22 6.00 -23.66
C THR A 8 18.23 7.47 -23.24
N GLY A 9 17.78 7.76 -22.02
CA GLY A 9 17.77 9.12 -21.51
C GLY A 9 17.26 9.25 -20.09
N LEU A 10 17.70 8.37 -19.18
CA LEU A 10 17.56 8.61 -17.75
C LEU A 10 18.61 9.64 -17.32
N GLN A 11 18.24 10.91 -17.28
CA GLN A 11 19.00 11.90 -16.53
C GLN A 11 19.01 11.47 -15.06
N LYS A 12 20.17 11.03 -14.56
CA LYS A 12 20.42 10.88 -13.12
C LYS A 12 20.15 12.25 -12.49
N ALA A 13 19.11 12.33 -11.67
CA ALA A 13 18.90 13.50 -10.82
C ALA A 13 20.15 13.66 -9.95
N VAL A 14 20.95 14.67 -10.22
CA VAL A 14 22.11 15.05 -9.40
C VAL A 14 21.54 15.65 -8.13
N ILE A 15 21.56 14.88 -7.05
CA ILE A 15 21.25 15.40 -5.71
C ILE A 15 22.38 16.34 -5.33
N PRO A 16 22.09 17.62 -5.01
CA PRO A 16 23.13 18.56 -4.58
C PRO A 16 23.81 18.02 -3.31
N LYS A 17 25.14 17.91 -3.33
CA LYS A 17 25.96 17.62 -2.14
C LYS A 17 25.78 18.79 -1.17
N GLY A 18 25.02 18.58 -0.09
CA GLY A 18 24.81 19.59 0.95
C GLY A 18 23.47 19.49 1.69
N GLN A 19 22.56 18.60 1.29
CA GLN A 19 21.23 18.42 1.92
C GLN A 19 21.10 17.13 2.74
N SER A 20 22.21 16.59 3.28
CA SER A 20 22.20 15.29 3.97
C SER A 20 21.56 15.28 5.37
N ASP A 21 21.29 16.43 5.99
CA ASP A 21 20.83 16.48 7.38
C ASP A 21 19.35 16.83 7.60
N LEU A 22 18.57 17.06 6.53
CA LEU A 22 17.13 17.29 6.58
C LEU A 22 16.35 16.23 5.80
N ARG A 23 16.71 14.96 5.94
CA ARG A 23 15.81 13.90 5.46
C ARG A 23 14.56 13.92 6.34
N SER A 24 13.43 14.29 5.76
CA SER A 24 12.12 14.13 6.39
C SER A 24 12.00 12.71 6.94
N LYS A 25 11.59 12.58 8.20
CA LYS A 25 11.33 11.27 8.78
C LYS A 25 10.12 10.66 8.08
N SER A 26 10.28 9.46 7.58
CA SER A 26 9.25 8.80 6.77
C SER A 26 9.08 7.35 7.16
N VAL A 27 7.85 6.83 7.10
CA VAL A 27 7.53 5.46 7.52
C VAL A 27 6.57 4.78 6.55
N VAL A 28 6.81 3.50 6.26
CA VAL A 28 5.84 2.64 5.60
C VAL A 28 5.07 1.87 6.67
N LEU A 29 3.74 1.96 6.66
CA LEU A 29 2.84 1.25 7.54
C LEU A 29 2.18 0.11 6.76
N THR A 30 2.32 -1.10 7.27
CA THR A 30 1.72 -2.29 6.69
C THR A 30 1.24 -3.26 7.77
N SER A 31 0.47 -4.28 7.40
CA SER A 31 -0.11 -5.21 8.35
C SER A 31 0.06 -6.67 7.95
N TYR A 32 0.23 -7.53 8.95
CA TYR A 32 0.28 -8.98 8.80
C TYR A 32 -0.60 -9.65 9.85
N PHE A 33 -1.87 -9.83 9.53
CA PHE A 33 -2.85 -10.43 10.43
C PHE A 33 -3.12 -11.88 10.12
N THR A 34 -3.27 -12.68 11.17
CA THR A 34 -3.52 -14.13 11.13
C THR A 34 -4.77 -14.55 11.89
N PHE A 35 -5.44 -13.62 12.59
CA PHE A 35 -6.56 -13.92 13.49
C PHE A 35 -7.84 -14.35 12.76
N ALA A 36 -8.08 -13.88 11.53
CA ALA A 36 -9.27 -14.19 10.76
C ALA A 36 -8.90 -14.55 9.31
N GLU A 37 -9.87 -15.02 8.56
CA GLU A 37 -9.73 -15.25 7.14
C GLU A 37 -9.65 -13.91 6.40
N ASP A 38 -8.75 -13.84 5.40
CA ASP A 38 -8.73 -12.74 4.45
C ASP A 38 -10.04 -12.78 3.64
N PRO A 39 -10.89 -11.74 3.73
CA PRO A 39 -12.21 -11.77 3.09
C PRO A 39 -12.15 -11.81 1.56
N GLN A 40 -11.03 -11.46 0.95
CA GLN A 40 -10.83 -11.54 -0.50
C GLN A 40 -10.33 -12.91 -0.95
N ARG A 41 -9.47 -13.55 -0.13
CA ARG A 41 -8.86 -14.85 -0.44
C ARG A 41 -9.64 -16.03 0.14
N GLN A 42 -10.56 -15.77 1.10
CA GLN A 42 -11.32 -16.78 1.84
C GLN A 42 -10.39 -17.84 2.48
N LYS A 43 -9.24 -17.38 2.94
CA LYS A 43 -8.22 -18.21 3.58
C LYS A 43 -7.57 -17.45 4.72
N ARG A 44 -7.32 -18.14 5.82
CA ARG A 44 -6.49 -17.61 6.89
C ARG A 44 -5.03 -17.59 6.45
N VAL A 45 -4.40 -16.43 6.57
CA VAL A 45 -2.97 -16.29 6.30
C VAL A 45 -2.19 -17.00 7.41
N LYS A 46 -1.23 -17.84 7.03
CA LYS A 46 -0.32 -18.50 7.97
C LYS A 46 1.00 -17.72 8.05
N PRO A 47 1.67 -17.69 9.21
CA PRO A 47 3.00 -17.10 9.31
C PRO A 47 3.97 -17.76 8.33
N SER A 48 4.41 -17.01 7.33
CA SER A 48 5.37 -17.44 6.29
C SER A 48 6.12 -16.23 5.77
N PHE A 49 7.41 -16.36 5.60
CA PHE A 49 8.22 -15.29 5.00
C PHE A 49 7.82 -15.05 3.54
N ASP A 50 7.46 -16.08 2.80
CA ASP A 50 7.03 -15.97 1.39
C ASP A 50 5.87 -14.98 1.21
N TYR A 51 5.00 -14.86 2.23
CA TYR A 51 3.87 -13.93 2.19
C TYR A 51 4.30 -12.47 2.14
N LEU A 52 5.43 -12.13 2.74
CA LEU A 52 5.94 -10.75 2.82
C LEU A 52 7.30 -10.55 2.10
N ALA A 53 7.87 -11.59 1.52
CA ALA A 53 9.24 -11.60 1.01
C ALA A 53 9.51 -10.48 0.00
N ASN A 54 8.63 -10.28 -0.97
CA ASN A 54 8.79 -9.23 -1.98
C ASN A 54 8.80 -7.83 -1.35
N PHE A 55 7.85 -7.57 -0.49
CA PHE A 55 7.76 -6.32 0.25
C PHE A 55 9.00 -6.12 1.13
N TRP A 56 9.32 -7.12 1.97
CA TRP A 56 10.40 -7.04 2.95
C TRP A 56 11.77 -6.83 2.27
N ASN A 57 12.09 -7.65 1.26
CA ASN A 57 13.37 -7.58 0.55
C ASN A 57 13.58 -6.22 -0.12
N THR A 58 12.53 -5.69 -0.76
CA THR A 58 12.63 -4.40 -1.46
C THR A 58 12.65 -3.23 -0.49
N ALA A 59 11.84 -3.25 0.59
CA ALA A 59 11.91 -2.24 1.64
C ALA A 59 13.27 -2.21 2.34
N HIS A 60 13.82 -3.39 2.65
CA HIS A 60 15.16 -3.53 3.24
C HIS A 60 16.26 -3.01 2.30
N HIS A 61 16.18 -3.37 1.00
CA HIS A 61 17.13 -2.89 -0.02
C HIS A 61 17.18 -1.37 -0.10
N HIS A 62 16.03 -0.71 -0.06
CA HIS A 62 15.93 0.75 -0.10
C HIS A 62 16.10 1.42 1.27
N SER A 63 16.40 0.64 2.33
CA SER A 63 16.56 1.13 3.71
C SER A 63 15.36 1.91 4.21
N LEU A 64 14.16 1.52 3.80
CA LEU A 64 12.91 2.14 4.24
C LEU A 64 12.66 1.82 5.71
N GLU A 65 12.16 2.80 6.45
CA GLU A 65 11.63 2.57 7.79
C GLU A 65 10.22 1.99 7.67
N VAL A 66 9.99 0.82 8.29
CA VAL A 66 8.74 0.06 8.15
C VAL A 66 8.22 -0.34 9.53
N VAL A 67 6.92 -0.16 9.74
CA VAL A 67 6.19 -0.75 10.86
C VAL A 67 5.20 -1.77 10.31
N ILE A 68 5.37 -3.04 10.71
CA ILE A 68 4.45 -4.13 10.40
C ILE A 68 3.58 -4.37 11.63
N VAL A 69 2.33 -3.91 11.61
CA VAL A 69 1.40 -4.24 12.68
C VAL A 69 0.92 -5.68 12.52
N HIS A 70 0.85 -6.42 13.63
CA HIS A 70 0.44 -7.81 13.61
C HIS A 70 -0.35 -8.21 14.86
N ASP A 71 -1.12 -9.29 14.77
CA ASP A 71 -1.88 -9.86 15.87
C ASP A 71 -1.02 -10.79 16.75
N ASP A 72 -0.67 -11.94 16.24
CA ASP A 72 -0.01 -13.02 17.01
C ASP A 72 1.02 -13.81 16.19
N LEU A 73 1.87 -13.09 15.44
CA LEU A 73 2.99 -13.74 14.76
C LEU A 73 3.93 -14.41 15.80
N PRO A 74 4.50 -15.59 15.51
CA PRO A 74 5.45 -16.27 16.40
C PRO A 74 6.62 -15.36 16.74
N LYS A 75 7.04 -15.34 18.02
CA LYS A 75 8.18 -14.50 18.48
C LYS A 75 9.45 -14.76 17.67
N GLN A 76 9.71 -16.02 17.32
CA GLN A 76 10.85 -16.39 16.50
C GLN A 76 10.78 -15.76 15.11
N PHE A 77 9.58 -15.79 14.47
CA PHE A 77 9.35 -15.14 13.17
C PHE A 77 9.64 -13.65 13.24
N VAL A 78 9.08 -12.97 14.23
CA VAL A 78 9.29 -11.53 14.47
C VAL A 78 10.77 -11.24 14.66
N HIS A 79 11.47 -12.00 15.53
CA HIS A 79 12.88 -11.81 15.79
C HIS A 79 13.76 -12.01 14.53
N GLN A 80 13.45 -13.03 13.72
CA GLN A 80 14.22 -13.34 12.51
C GLN A 80 14.08 -12.28 11.41
N HIS A 81 12.94 -11.59 11.34
CA HIS A 81 12.64 -10.67 10.26
C HIS A 81 12.61 -9.20 10.68
N SER A 82 12.90 -8.90 11.96
CA SER A 82 13.13 -7.55 12.44
C SER A 82 14.53 -7.06 12.09
N THR A 83 14.65 -5.78 11.76
CA THR A 83 15.93 -5.08 11.55
C THR A 83 15.91 -3.74 12.29
N SER A 84 16.97 -2.96 12.19
CA SER A 84 16.98 -1.58 12.71
C SER A 84 15.97 -0.65 12.00
N LYS A 85 15.49 -1.05 10.80
CA LYS A 85 14.56 -0.27 9.99
C LYS A 85 13.19 -0.92 9.84
N ILE A 86 13.08 -2.25 9.93
CA ILE A 86 11.84 -2.99 9.82
C ILE A 86 11.48 -3.54 11.20
N ARG A 87 10.43 -3.00 11.80
CA ARG A 87 9.95 -3.39 13.11
C ARG A 87 8.55 -3.97 13.04
N PHE A 88 8.28 -4.95 13.90
CA PHE A 88 6.96 -5.54 14.09
C PHE A 88 6.33 -4.98 15.35
N HIS A 89 5.09 -4.56 15.27
CA HIS A 89 4.33 -4.01 16.38
C HIS A 89 3.08 -4.85 16.62
N LYS A 90 3.03 -5.50 17.81
CA LYS A 90 1.87 -6.33 18.18
C LYS A 90 0.72 -5.46 18.63
N VAL A 91 -0.47 -5.68 18.05
CA VAL A 91 -1.72 -5.00 18.40
C VAL A 91 -2.75 -5.99 18.94
N PRO A 92 -3.68 -5.57 19.81
CA PRO A 92 -4.76 -6.42 20.29
C PRO A 92 -5.65 -6.85 19.12
N VAL A 93 -6.24 -8.04 19.21
CA VAL A 93 -7.16 -8.56 18.18
C VAL A 93 -8.57 -8.07 18.45
N SER A 94 -9.20 -7.47 17.46
CA SER A 94 -10.64 -7.23 17.43
C SER A 94 -11.33 -8.31 16.59
N LYS A 95 -12.34 -8.97 17.16
CA LYS A 95 -13.12 -10.00 16.46
C LYS A 95 -14.15 -9.45 15.49
N ASN A 96 -14.42 -8.15 15.56
CA ASN A 96 -15.53 -7.53 14.85
C ASN A 96 -15.13 -6.90 13.50
N TRP A 97 -13.86 -6.96 13.14
CA TRP A 97 -13.33 -6.33 11.94
C TRP A 97 -12.79 -7.34 10.95
N SER A 98 -12.92 -7.10 9.66
CA SER A 98 -12.15 -7.85 8.68
C SER A 98 -10.65 -7.53 8.84
N THR A 99 -9.77 -8.47 8.47
CA THR A 99 -8.31 -8.22 8.52
C THR A 99 -7.90 -7.00 7.71
N ASN A 100 -8.59 -6.75 6.59
CA ASN A 100 -8.30 -5.63 5.71
C ASN A 100 -8.80 -4.28 6.24
N ASP A 101 -9.87 -4.28 7.03
CA ASP A 101 -10.41 -3.07 7.66
C ASP A 101 -9.66 -2.76 8.96
N TYR A 102 -9.35 -3.81 9.73
CA TYR A 102 -8.70 -3.69 11.04
C TYR A 102 -7.32 -3.01 10.98
N ARG A 103 -6.61 -3.11 9.87
CA ARG A 103 -5.31 -2.46 9.70
C ARG A 103 -5.35 -0.94 9.95
N PHE A 104 -6.38 -0.26 9.48
CA PHE A 104 -6.49 1.19 9.64
C PHE A 104 -6.66 1.60 11.10
N TYR A 105 -7.50 0.87 11.84
CA TYR A 105 -7.63 1.04 13.28
C TYR A 105 -6.28 0.80 13.98
N SER A 106 -5.58 -0.27 13.59
CA SER A 106 -4.30 -0.65 14.20
C SER A 106 -3.20 0.37 13.95
N TYR A 107 -3.19 1.06 12.81
CA TYR A 107 -2.21 2.12 12.55
C TYR A 107 -2.42 3.30 13.49
N LEU A 108 -3.64 3.69 13.78
CA LEU A 108 -3.94 4.78 14.73
C LEU A 108 -3.57 4.45 16.19
N GLN A 109 -3.31 3.17 16.51
CA GLN A 109 -2.83 2.77 17.85
C GLN A 109 -1.31 2.93 18.03
N LEU A 110 -0.60 3.33 16.98
CA LEU A 110 0.85 3.56 17.04
C LEU A 110 1.12 4.94 17.66
N GLU A 111 1.82 4.96 18.80
CA GLU A 111 2.06 6.17 19.59
C GLU A 111 3.00 7.19 18.92
N ASP A 112 3.83 6.73 17.97
CA ASP A 112 4.93 7.53 17.42
C ASP A 112 4.63 8.15 16.04
N LEU A 113 3.40 8.09 15.54
CA LEU A 113 3.09 8.52 14.16
C LEU A 113 3.41 10.00 13.92
N GLU A 114 3.13 10.85 14.91
CA GLU A 114 3.36 12.31 14.81
C GLU A 114 4.85 12.68 14.68
N ASN A 115 5.76 11.74 14.94
CA ASN A 115 7.20 11.95 14.79
C ASN A 115 7.69 11.83 13.34
N TYR A 116 6.79 11.47 12.39
CA TYR A 116 7.11 11.35 10.98
C TYR A 116 6.48 12.48 10.16
N ASP A 117 7.19 12.90 9.12
CA ASP A 117 6.71 13.92 8.17
C ASP A 117 5.82 13.29 7.10
N TYR A 118 6.16 12.05 6.69
CA TYR A 118 5.44 11.31 5.65
C TYR A 118 5.15 9.88 6.08
N ALA A 119 4.00 9.36 5.64
CA ALA A 119 3.70 7.94 5.72
C ALA A 119 3.23 7.38 4.37
N LEU A 120 3.54 6.11 4.15
CA LEU A 120 2.97 5.28 3.09
C LEU A 120 2.22 4.12 3.73
N ILE A 121 0.92 4.03 3.50
CA ILE A 121 0.11 2.86 3.83
C ILE A 121 0.28 1.86 2.69
N SER A 122 0.55 0.59 3.00
CA SER A 122 0.84 -0.42 1.99
C SER A 122 0.27 -1.78 2.34
N ASP A 123 -0.27 -2.47 1.34
CA ASP A 123 -0.46 -3.92 1.39
C ASP A 123 0.92 -4.59 1.49
N ILE A 124 0.98 -5.84 2.01
CA ILE A 124 2.26 -6.51 2.27
C ILE A 124 2.58 -7.62 1.26
N SER A 125 1.57 -8.33 0.76
CA SER A 125 1.78 -9.58 0.03
C SER A 125 2.01 -9.43 -1.48
N ASP A 126 1.59 -8.30 -2.03
CA ASP A 126 1.57 -8.04 -3.48
C ASP A 126 2.13 -6.65 -3.82
N VAL A 127 2.92 -6.09 -2.93
CA VAL A 127 3.61 -4.81 -3.09
C VAL A 127 5.12 -5.02 -3.02
N PHE A 128 5.84 -4.30 -3.86
CA PHE A 128 7.28 -4.14 -3.76
C PHE A 128 7.73 -2.72 -4.11
N HIS A 129 8.86 -2.31 -3.58
CA HIS A 129 9.42 -0.98 -3.75
C HIS A 129 10.52 -1.02 -4.83
N ASN A 130 10.29 -0.31 -5.91
CA ASN A 130 11.25 -0.18 -7.00
C ASN A 130 12.28 0.93 -6.72
N SER A 131 11.87 1.89 -5.90
CA SER A 131 12.73 2.95 -5.36
C SER A 131 12.12 3.51 -4.06
N ASP A 132 12.82 4.42 -3.39
CA ASP A 132 12.30 5.11 -2.21
C ASP A 132 11.09 5.99 -2.59
N PRO A 133 9.87 5.67 -2.11
CA PRO A 133 8.66 6.42 -2.44
C PRO A 133 8.66 7.83 -1.84
N PHE A 134 9.38 8.05 -0.77
CA PHE A 134 9.41 9.34 -0.09
C PHE A 134 10.24 10.38 -0.83
N LEU A 135 11.23 9.95 -1.61
CA LEU A 135 11.91 10.84 -2.56
C LEU A 135 10.96 11.35 -3.64
N TYR A 136 10.04 10.50 -4.09
CA TYR A 136 9.01 10.89 -5.04
C TYR A 136 8.02 11.90 -4.45
N MET A 137 7.57 11.65 -3.21
CA MET A 137 6.63 12.53 -2.50
C MET A 137 7.25 13.90 -2.20
N SER A 138 8.47 13.92 -1.66
CA SER A 138 9.16 15.15 -1.28
C SER A 138 9.51 16.04 -2.48
N ALA A 139 9.72 15.46 -3.66
CA ALA A 139 9.93 16.19 -4.91
C ALA A 139 8.66 16.91 -5.41
N ARG A 140 7.51 16.74 -4.76
CA ARG A 140 6.20 17.30 -5.15
C ARG A 140 5.56 18.10 -4.00
N PRO A 141 6.16 19.23 -3.60
CA PRO A 141 5.74 19.98 -2.39
C PRO A 141 4.29 20.49 -2.46
N ASN A 142 3.75 20.64 -3.67
CA ASN A 142 2.36 21.07 -3.90
C ASN A 142 1.34 19.93 -3.75
N SER A 143 1.80 18.67 -3.59
CA SER A 143 0.94 17.51 -3.36
C SER A 143 1.19 17.01 -1.93
N SER A 144 0.14 16.95 -1.13
CA SER A 144 0.25 16.50 0.26
C SER A 144 -0.25 15.06 0.45
N PHE A 145 -0.99 14.54 -0.52
CA PHE A 145 -1.55 13.20 -0.50
C PHE A 145 -1.42 12.50 -1.86
N PHE A 146 -1.10 11.22 -1.83
CA PHE A 146 -0.82 10.37 -2.99
C PHE A 146 -1.62 9.08 -2.88
N ALA A 147 -2.37 8.75 -3.93
CA ALA A 147 -3.15 7.52 -4.00
C ALA A 147 -3.03 6.90 -5.39
N SER A 148 -3.01 5.57 -5.47
CA SER A 148 -3.03 4.90 -6.76
C SER A 148 -4.44 4.84 -7.32
N LEU A 149 -4.57 4.93 -8.63
CA LEU A 149 -5.83 4.70 -9.31
C LEU A 149 -6.18 3.20 -9.27
N ASP A 150 -7.43 2.88 -8.93
CA ASP A 150 -7.97 1.55 -9.17
C ASP A 150 -8.54 1.44 -10.60
N TYR A 151 -8.86 0.23 -10.99
CA TYR A 151 -9.45 -0.02 -12.28
C TYR A 151 -10.94 0.33 -12.31
N GLY A 152 -11.25 1.47 -12.91
CA GLY A 152 -12.63 1.94 -13.11
C GLY A 152 -13.02 3.09 -12.17
N ASN A 153 -14.30 3.41 -12.21
CA ASN A 153 -14.97 4.41 -11.36
C ASN A 153 -15.90 3.69 -10.36
N PHE A 154 -16.67 4.46 -9.61
CA PHE A 154 -17.64 3.94 -8.65
C PHE A 154 -18.64 2.96 -9.25
N ASP A 155 -19.03 3.08 -10.52
CA ASP A 155 -19.99 2.15 -11.16
C ASP A 155 -19.52 0.69 -11.11
N ARG A 156 -18.24 0.45 -11.37
CA ARG A 156 -17.67 -0.90 -11.31
C ARG A 156 -17.58 -1.47 -9.89
N HIS A 157 -17.59 -0.60 -8.90
CA HIS A 157 -17.53 -0.94 -7.50
C HIS A 157 -18.88 -0.76 -6.78
N ALA A 158 -19.93 -0.35 -7.49
CA ALA A 158 -21.24 -0.03 -6.93
C ALA A 158 -21.79 -1.14 -6.02
N TRP A 159 -21.57 -2.42 -6.38
CA TRP A 159 -22.00 -3.53 -5.54
C TRP A 159 -21.32 -3.55 -4.16
N ARG A 160 -20.02 -3.22 -4.08
CA ARG A 160 -19.29 -3.12 -2.79
C ARG A 160 -19.77 -1.94 -1.97
N VAL A 161 -19.95 -0.81 -2.64
CA VAL A 161 -20.49 0.39 -2.00
C VAL A 161 -21.87 0.10 -1.44
N LYS A 162 -22.75 -0.56 -2.22
CA LYS A 162 -24.09 -0.95 -1.76
C LYS A 162 -24.05 -1.94 -0.60
N VAL A 163 -23.14 -2.91 -0.60
CA VAL A 163 -22.97 -3.85 0.51
C VAL A 163 -22.58 -3.13 1.80
N CYS A 164 -21.69 -2.13 1.74
CA CYS A 164 -21.20 -1.43 2.92
C CYS A 164 -22.13 -0.31 3.40
N TYR A 165 -22.77 0.40 2.48
CA TYR A 165 -23.53 1.61 2.77
C TYR A 165 -25.04 1.52 2.41
N GLY A 166 -25.47 0.40 1.83
CA GLY A 166 -26.88 0.21 1.45
C GLY A 166 -27.34 1.20 0.39
N ASP A 167 -28.59 1.65 0.52
CA ASP A 167 -29.19 2.58 -0.44
C ASP A 167 -28.66 4.02 -0.31
N GLU A 168 -27.98 4.35 0.76
CA GLU A 168 -27.26 5.63 0.93
C GLU A 168 -26.19 5.79 -0.15
N ALA A 169 -25.67 4.68 -0.66
CA ALA A 169 -24.72 4.66 -1.76
C ALA A 169 -25.26 5.26 -3.08
N ALA A 170 -26.59 5.32 -3.25
CA ALA A 170 -27.19 5.93 -4.43
C ALA A 170 -26.92 7.43 -4.56
N SER A 171 -26.56 8.09 -3.45
CA SER A 171 -26.18 9.51 -3.43
C SER A 171 -24.72 9.78 -3.82
N TRP A 172 -23.91 8.73 -3.97
CA TRP A 172 -22.51 8.88 -4.31
C TRP A 172 -22.35 9.23 -5.78
N ASP A 173 -21.47 10.19 -6.05
CA ASP A 173 -21.15 10.56 -7.43
C ASP A 173 -20.39 9.43 -8.13
N GLN A 174 -21.12 8.72 -9.00
CA GLN A 174 -20.62 7.55 -9.71
C GLN A 174 -19.52 7.88 -10.73
N GLN A 175 -19.37 9.16 -11.09
CA GLN A 175 -18.31 9.62 -11.99
C GLN A 175 -16.98 9.84 -11.28
N LYS A 176 -16.95 9.84 -9.94
CA LYS A 176 -15.72 10.00 -9.19
C LYS A 176 -14.74 8.85 -9.45
N VAL A 177 -13.48 9.23 -9.52
CA VAL A 177 -12.37 8.30 -9.66
C VAL A 177 -12.28 7.40 -8.43
N MET A 178 -12.03 6.10 -8.65
CA MET A 178 -11.73 5.16 -7.58
C MET A 178 -10.23 5.08 -7.35
N TYR A 179 -9.85 5.28 -6.09
CA TYR A 179 -8.49 5.06 -5.61
C TYR A 179 -8.37 3.67 -4.97
N ASN A 180 -7.21 3.05 -5.14
CA ASN A 180 -6.92 1.77 -4.52
C ASN A 180 -6.53 1.95 -3.04
N ALA A 181 -7.24 1.29 -2.14
CA ALA A 181 -6.99 1.38 -0.69
C ALA A 181 -5.78 0.57 -0.22
N GLY A 182 -5.11 -0.16 -1.12
CA GLY A 182 -3.96 -1.00 -0.78
C GLY A 182 -2.64 -0.25 -0.69
N VAL A 183 -2.47 0.84 -1.47
CA VAL A 183 -1.25 1.67 -1.42
C VAL A 183 -1.61 3.14 -1.61
N TRP A 184 -1.34 3.93 -0.58
CA TRP A 184 -1.56 5.37 -0.56
C TRP A 184 -0.74 6.01 0.57
N GLY A 185 -0.55 7.30 0.53
CA GLY A 185 0.22 7.99 1.59
C GLY A 185 0.32 9.49 1.35
N GLY A 186 1.20 10.14 2.07
CA GLY A 186 1.38 11.58 2.00
C GLY A 186 2.02 12.15 3.23
N ARG A 187 1.77 13.43 3.48
CA ARG A 187 2.17 14.07 4.73
C ARG A 187 1.43 13.42 5.89
N MET A 188 2.10 13.26 7.02
CA MET A 188 1.57 12.48 8.14
C MET A 188 0.23 13.02 8.66
N ASN A 189 0.06 14.34 8.73
CA ASN A 189 -1.20 14.95 9.19
C ASN A 189 -2.39 14.58 8.28
N GLU A 190 -2.21 14.57 6.95
CA GLU A 190 -3.25 14.12 6.02
C GLU A 190 -3.52 12.62 6.14
N VAL A 191 -2.46 11.82 6.32
CA VAL A 191 -2.59 10.37 6.50
C VAL A 191 -3.37 10.06 7.79
N ILE A 192 -3.03 10.69 8.92
CA ILE A 192 -3.75 10.51 10.18
C ILE A 192 -5.23 10.94 10.04
N CYS A 193 -5.47 12.09 9.40
CA CYS A 193 -6.84 12.57 9.19
C CYS A 193 -7.67 11.61 8.35
N ILE A 194 -7.11 11.05 7.28
CA ILE A 194 -7.80 10.05 6.44
C ILE A 194 -7.99 8.74 7.21
N LEU A 195 -6.99 8.27 7.97
CA LEU A 195 -7.12 7.08 8.82
C LEU A 195 -8.26 7.24 9.85
N ASP A 196 -8.32 8.39 10.52
CA ASP A 196 -9.39 8.70 11.48
C ASP A 196 -10.77 8.73 10.81
N CYS A 197 -10.88 9.33 9.62
CA CYS A 197 -12.11 9.28 8.83
C CYS A 197 -12.49 7.83 8.49
N ILE A 198 -11.56 7.02 7.99
CA ILE A 198 -11.82 5.61 7.64
C ILE A 198 -12.32 4.83 8.86
N VAL A 199 -11.65 4.98 10.00
CA VAL A 199 -12.02 4.25 11.22
C VAL A 199 -13.42 4.62 11.68
N ARG A 200 -13.76 5.91 11.73
CA ARG A 200 -15.11 6.37 12.11
C ARG A 200 -16.19 5.87 11.15
N GLU A 201 -15.93 5.92 9.86
CA GLU A 201 -16.88 5.41 8.85
C GLU A 201 -17.03 3.90 8.96
N LEU A 202 -15.94 3.14 9.15
CA LEU A 202 -16.00 1.69 9.36
C LEU A 202 -16.77 1.34 10.64
N GLU A 203 -16.58 2.05 11.74
CA GLU A 203 -17.38 1.87 12.97
C GLU A 203 -18.87 2.07 12.69
N GLY A 204 -19.22 3.11 11.94
CA GLY A 204 -20.61 3.36 11.52
C GLY A 204 -21.19 2.23 10.65
N VAL A 205 -20.40 1.71 9.70
CA VAL A 205 -20.80 0.56 8.86
C VAL A 205 -20.94 -0.70 9.72
N LEU A 206 -20.01 -0.94 10.64
CA LEU A 206 -20.00 -2.09 11.53
C LEU A 206 -21.21 -2.11 12.49
N MET A 207 -21.70 -0.98 12.91
CA MET A 207 -22.90 -0.89 13.73
C MET A 207 -24.19 -1.25 12.96
N LYS A 208 -24.19 -1.11 11.63
CA LYS A 208 -25.33 -1.38 10.76
C LYS A 208 -25.37 -2.81 10.21
N HIS A 209 -24.24 -3.47 10.13
CA HIS A 209 -24.09 -4.77 9.43
C HIS A 209 -23.30 -5.78 10.27
N ASP A 210 -23.63 -7.05 10.14
CA ASP A 210 -22.89 -8.16 10.76
C ASP A 210 -21.63 -8.43 9.90
N HIS A 211 -20.59 -7.90 10.28
CA HIS A 211 -19.14 -7.74 10.06
C HIS A 211 -18.34 -8.63 9.11
N SER A 212 -18.90 -9.41 8.23
CA SER A 212 -18.15 -10.26 7.29
C SER A 212 -17.63 -9.54 6.04
N TYR A 213 -17.96 -8.26 5.87
CA TYR A 213 -17.66 -7.53 4.64
C TYR A 213 -16.37 -6.72 4.73
N ASN A 214 -15.60 -6.75 3.64
CA ASN A 214 -14.43 -5.92 3.43
C ASN A 214 -14.84 -4.56 2.87
N CYS A 215 -14.99 -3.57 3.73
CA CYS A 215 -15.44 -2.22 3.39
C CYS A 215 -14.31 -1.19 3.23
N ASN A 216 -13.05 -1.62 3.30
CA ASN A 216 -11.90 -0.74 3.26
C ASN A 216 -11.89 0.19 2.03
N MET A 217 -12.18 -0.35 0.85
CA MET A 217 -12.09 0.40 -0.39
C MET A 217 -13.21 1.44 -0.58
N PRO A 218 -14.50 1.08 -0.37
CA PRO A 218 -15.57 2.08 -0.35
C PRO A 218 -15.31 3.19 0.68
N THR A 219 -14.95 2.82 1.90
CA THR A 219 -14.75 3.77 2.99
C THR A 219 -13.55 4.69 2.74
N PHE A 220 -12.43 4.14 2.25
CA PHE A 220 -11.28 4.95 1.86
C PHE A 220 -11.66 6.00 0.81
N ASN A 221 -12.36 5.58 -0.24
CA ASN A 221 -12.79 6.50 -1.30
C ASN A 221 -13.79 7.54 -0.81
N TRP A 222 -14.73 7.13 0.08
CA TRP A 222 -15.60 8.08 0.73
C TRP A 222 -14.80 9.17 1.45
N CYS A 223 -13.81 8.79 2.26
CA CYS A 223 -12.99 9.71 3.02
C CYS A 223 -12.13 10.62 2.12
N VAL A 224 -11.53 10.08 1.06
CA VAL A 224 -10.72 10.89 0.12
C VAL A 224 -11.57 11.95 -0.59
N HIS A 225 -12.81 11.61 -0.98
CA HIS A 225 -13.65 12.52 -1.76
C HIS A 225 -14.52 13.47 -0.94
N ASN A 226 -14.83 13.14 0.31
CA ASN A 226 -15.83 13.86 1.09
C ASN A 226 -15.34 14.38 2.45
N SER A 227 -14.17 13.92 2.93
CA SER A 227 -13.60 14.45 4.16
C SER A 227 -13.03 15.86 3.94
N ARG A 228 -12.92 16.61 5.06
CA ARG A 228 -12.24 17.91 5.06
C ARG A 228 -10.70 17.79 5.17
N CYS A 229 -10.18 16.55 5.19
CA CYS A 229 -8.75 16.28 5.32
C CYS A 229 -7.96 16.72 4.10
N LEU A 230 -8.57 16.63 2.93
CA LEU A 230 -7.90 16.84 1.65
C LEU A 230 -8.62 17.93 0.84
N ASN A 231 -7.83 18.80 0.22
CA ASN A 231 -8.32 19.66 -0.84
C ASN A 231 -8.20 18.95 -2.19
N ALA A 232 -9.12 19.18 -3.11
CA ALA A 232 -9.14 18.53 -4.43
C ALA A 232 -7.82 18.70 -5.23
N THR A 233 -7.09 19.79 -4.98
CA THR A 233 -5.80 20.10 -5.63
C THR A 233 -4.60 19.39 -4.97
N THR A 234 -4.77 18.74 -3.82
CA THR A 234 -3.66 18.14 -3.05
C THR A 234 -3.50 16.65 -3.29
N VAL A 235 -4.48 16.00 -3.93
CA VAL A 235 -4.42 14.56 -4.23
C VAL A 235 -3.66 14.34 -5.54
N HIS A 236 -2.57 13.58 -5.45
CA HIS A 236 -1.79 13.18 -6.61
C HIS A 236 -2.04 11.70 -6.92
N ALA A 237 -2.63 11.43 -8.08
CA ALA A 237 -3.09 10.09 -8.44
C ALA A 237 -2.10 9.31 -9.32
N ASP A 238 -1.08 9.97 -9.88
CA ASP A 238 -0.18 9.35 -10.85
C ASP A 238 1.27 9.35 -10.40
N GLY A 239 1.99 8.29 -10.75
CA GLY A 239 3.45 8.23 -10.72
C GLY A 239 4.09 7.75 -9.42
N LEU A 240 3.39 7.68 -8.28
CA LEU A 240 3.91 7.05 -7.07
C LEU A 240 3.76 5.53 -7.13
N VAL A 241 2.56 5.08 -7.49
CA VAL A 241 2.20 3.67 -7.56
C VAL A 241 1.65 3.40 -8.96
N ASN A 242 1.99 2.25 -9.53
CA ASN A 242 1.43 1.84 -10.82
C ASN A 242 -0.10 1.73 -10.74
N PRO A 243 -0.83 2.07 -11.82
CA PRO A 243 -2.26 1.79 -11.88
C PRO A 243 -2.52 0.31 -11.67
N PHE A 244 -3.42 0.00 -10.73
CA PHE A 244 -3.71 -1.36 -10.31
C PHE A 244 -4.08 -2.24 -11.52
N ARG A 245 -3.46 -3.41 -11.66
CA ARG A 245 -3.59 -4.37 -12.77
C ARG A 245 -3.13 -3.87 -14.15
N LYS A 246 -2.43 -2.75 -14.23
CA LYS A 246 -1.87 -2.28 -15.50
C LYS A 246 -0.36 -2.12 -15.36
N GLN A 247 0.38 -2.75 -16.25
CA GLN A 247 1.80 -2.54 -16.53
C GLN A 247 2.79 -2.86 -15.41
N CYS A 248 3.40 -4.02 -15.50
CA CYS A 248 4.51 -4.46 -14.64
C CYS A 248 5.88 -3.83 -15.00
N HIS A 249 5.98 -3.06 -16.10
CA HIS A 249 7.25 -2.55 -16.64
C HIS A 249 7.46 -1.06 -16.44
N ASN A 250 7.02 -0.50 -15.33
CA ASN A 250 7.00 0.94 -15.22
C ASN A 250 7.93 1.50 -14.13
N PRO A 251 8.47 2.72 -14.30
CA PRO A 251 9.39 3.39 -13.39
C PRO A 251 8.71 3.91 -12.10
N TYR A 252 7.58 3.35 -11.72
CA TYR A 252 6.91 3.74 -10.48
C TYR A 252 7.74 3.34 -9.26
N PRO A 253 7.86 4.22 -8.25
CA PRO A 253 8.52 3.92 -6.99
C PRO A 253 7.95 2.71 -6.27
N VAL A 254 6.64 2.52 -6.32
CA VAL A 254 5.95 1.40 -5.72
C VAL A 254 5.16 0.64 -6.77
N ILE A 255 5.27 -0.66 -6.76
CA ILE A 255 4.49 -1.55 -7.62
C ILE A 255 3.51 -2.32 -6.74
N HIS A 256 2.22 -2.17 -7.05
CA HIS A 256 1.14 -2.92 -6.43
C HIS A 256 0.54 -3.86 -7.48
N ASN A 257 0.83 -5.13 -7.36
CA ASN A 257 0.49 -6.10 -8.39
C ASN A 257 -0.33 -7.26 -7.85
N LYS A 258 -1.61 -7.33 -8.23
CA LYS A 258 -2.45 -8.52 -8.08
C LYS A 258 -2.47 -9.28 -9.40
N CYS A 259 -1.36 -9.86 -9.79
CA CYS A 259 -1.32 -10.76 -10.96
C CYS A 259 -2.18 -12.00 -10.69
N LYS A 260 -3.31 -12.08 -11.36
CA LYS A 260 -4.17 -13.27 -11.41
C LYS A 260 -3.96 -13.95 -12.76
N GLY A 261 -3.06 -14.91 -12.80
CA GLY A 261 -2.84 -15.73 -14.00
C GLY A 261 -1.38 -16.17 -14.10
N THR A 262 -1.13 -17.27 -14.73
CA THR A 262 0.21 -17.81 -14.98
C THR A 262 1.05 -16.96 -15.93
N GLU A 263 0.44 -15.98 -16.59
CA GLU A 263 1.09 -15.14 -17.61
C GLU A 263 1.67 -13.82 -17.04
N ASP A 264 1.27 -13.43 -15.82
CA ASP A 264 1.58 -12.10 -15.25
C ASP A 264 2.41 -12.15 -13.95
N ILE A 265 3.12 -13.23 -13.66
CA ILE A 265 3.97 -13.30 -12.48
C ILE A 265 5.28 -12.58 -12.77
N VAL A 266 5.40 -11.39 -12.22
CA VAL A 266 6.67 -10.66 -12.18
C VAL A 266 7.50 -11.21 -11.01
N CYS A 267 8.65 -11.79 -11.33
CA CYS A 267 9.61 -12.15 -10.30
C CYS A 267 10.49 -10.94 -10.02
N VAL A 268 10.49 -10.51 -8.78
CA VAL A 268 11.42 -9.52 -8.28
C VAL A 268 12.64 -10.24 -7.75
N ALA A 269 13.74 -10.13 -8.45
CA ALA A 269 15.03 -10.62 -7.97
C ALA A 269 15.94 -9.42 -7.68
N LEU A 270 16.61 -9.45 -6.53
CA LEU A 270 17.72 -8.55 -6.27
C LEU A 270 18.92 -9.03 -7.10
N ASP A 271 19.35 -8.22 -8.05
CA ASP A 271 20.64 -8.44 -8.69
C ASP A 271 21.75 -8.04 -7.71
N ASN A 272 22.33 -9.05 -7.07
CA ASN A 272 23.40 -8.86 -6.10
C ASN A 272 24.66 -8.23 -6.71
N ALA A 273 24.86 -8.32 -8.03
CA ALA A 273 26.00 -7.73 -8.71
C ALA A 273 25.84 -6.23 -8.96
N SER A 274 24.64 -5.81 -9.36
CA SER A 274 24.34 -4.39 -9.66
C SER A 274 23.71 -3.64 -8.49
N LYS A 275 23.33 -4.33 -7.40
CA LYS A 275 22.50 -3.80 -6.29
C LYS A 275 21.20 -3.16 -6.78
N SER A 276 20.69 -3.62 -7.90
CA SER A 276 19.43 -3.15 -8.49
C SER A 276 18.33 -4.19 -8.34
N VAL A 277 17.08 -3.71 -8.23
CA VAL A 277 15.90 -4.58 -8.29
C VAL A 277 15.66 -4.92 -9.75
N VAL A 278 15.77 -6.20 -10.10
CA VAL A 278 15.47 -6.69 -11.44
C VAL A 278 14.07 -7.26 -11.45
N ILE A 279 13.19 -6.66 -12.25
CA ILE A 279 11.86 -7.18 -12.52
C ILE A 279 11.98 -8.10 -13.74
N ARG A 280 11.65 -9.38 -13.55
CA ARG A 280 11.64 -10.34 -14.65
C ARG A 280 10.23 -10.85 -14.89
N ASP A 281 9.79 -10.82 -16.14
CA ASP A 281 8.56 -11.48 -16.55
C ASP A 281 8.72 -12.98 -16.49
N LYS A 282 7.73 -13.66 -15.96
CA LYS A 282 7.66 -15.11 -15.92
C LYS A 282 7.23 -15.65 -17.29
N VAL A 283 8.07 -15.58 -18.29
CA VAL A 283 7.95 -16.38 -19.53
C VAL A 283 8.79 -17.65 -19.42
N SER A 284 9.65 -17.77 -18.41
CA SER A 284 10.48 -18.95 -18.19
C SER A 284 10.31 -19.50 -16.78
N ASN A 285 10.33 -20.85 -16.66
CA ASN A 285 10.30 -21.61 -15.40
C ASN A 285 11.48 -21.33 -14.46
N GLU A 286 12.14 -20.18 -14.58
CA GLU A 286 13.37 -19.85 -13.85
C GLU A 286 13.15 -19.12 -12.51
N CYS A 287 11.92 -18.63 -12.22
CA CYS A 287 11.65 -17.97 -10.94
C CYS A 287 11.81 -18.89 -9.72
N SER A 288 11.71 -20.20 -9.90
CA SER A 288 11.87 -21.19 -8.82
C SER A 288 13.33 -21.42 -8.39
N LYS A 289 14.32 -20.80 -9.05
CA LYS A 289 15.75 -20.97 -8.72
C LYS A 289 16.31 -19.87 -7.81
N PHE A 290 15.48 -18.92 -7.38
CA PHE A 290 15.92 -17.76 -6.57
C PHE A 290 15.35 -17.76 -5.14
N TYR A 291 14.75 -18.87 -4.71
CA TYR A 291 14.28 -19.08 -3.32
C TYR A 291 15.05 -20.22 -2.66
#